data_a2c9993a4b9b839a8283e7600ba545d1
#
_entry.id   a2c9993a4b9b839a8283e7600ba545d1
#
_cell.length_a   1.000
_cell.length_b   1.000
_cell.length_c   1.000
_cell.angle_alpha   90.00
_cell.angle_beta   90.00
_cell.angle_gamma   90.00
#
_symmetry.space_group_name_H-M   'P 1'
#
loop_
_entity.id
_entity.type
_entity.pdbx_description
1 polymer ?
#
loop_
_entity_poly.entity_id
_entity_poly.type
_entity_poly.pdbx_seq_one_letter_code
_entity_poly.pdbx_strand_id
1 'polypeptide(L)'
;MSRKSILELNANEARQFFLKHESYCNIDLPKYFSFSELLEKISNEYSGKSLGDFSDKKKMTNLDDVNYLLLYANKDGKLSWRPLQIINPLVYVALVHKITEQENWEKLQARFEKFSKNEKIKCLSIPIQSDSQQSDKAQQISNWWAQVEQQSILLSLEYDYIFDTDVADCYGSIYTHSIAWAVEGKKIAKANRNNNLLGNFIDKSIQNAQNQQTNGIPQGSVLMDFIAEIILGYIDRILGVFLKKQKITNYQILRYRDDYRIFVCNHNDGESILKILSEIYDAVWLQAECK
;
A
#
# COMPACT_ATOMS: atom_id res chain seq x y z
N MET A 1 13.15 -19.41 -12.58
CA MET A 1 11.69 -19.21 -12.67
C MET A 1 11.45 -17.73 -12.50
N SER A 2 10.88 -17.06 -13.49
CA SER A 2 10.66 -15.61 -13.44
C SER A 2 9.48 -15.32 -12.51
N ARG A 3 9.75 -14.64 -11.42
CA ARG A 3 8.76 -14.11 -10.50
C ARG A 3 8.10 -12.92 -11.17
N LYS A 4 6.77 -12.88 -11.24
CA LYS A 4 6.07 -11.71 -11.77
C LYS A 4 5.64 -10.80 -10.62
N SER A 5 6.10 -9.56 -10.65
CA SER A 5 5.51 -8.51 -9.83
C SER A 5 4.06 -8.26 -10.28
N ILE A 6 3.20 -7.88 -9.35
CA ILE A 6 1.82 -7.50 -9.70
C ILE A 6 1.80 -6.38 -10.76
N LEU A 7 2.80 -5.53 -10.78
CA LEU A 7 2.93 -4.44 -11.75
C LEU A 7 3.24 -4.91 -13.19
N GLU A 8 3.64 -6.18 -13.37
CA GLU A 8 3.87 -6.80 -14.68
C GLU A 8 2.61 -7.51 -15.22
N LEU A 9 1.55 -7.59 -14.41
CA LEU A 9 0.28 -8.19 -14.78
C LEU A 9 -0.57 -7.20 -15.57
N ASN A 10 -1.37 -7.74 -16.51
CA ASN A 10 -2.43 -6.95 -17.13
C ASN A 10 -3.60 -6.74 -16.15
N ALA A 11 -4.54 -5.86 -16.51
CA ALA A 11 -5.65 -5.49 -15.62
C ALA A 11 -6.51 -6.69 -15.18
N ASN A 12 -6.75 -7.66 -16.07
CA ASN A 12 -7.53 -8.85 -15.75
C ASN A 12 -6.76 -9.82 -14.82
N GLU A 13 -5.48 -10.04 -15.10
CA GLU A 13 -4.61 -10.85 -14.25
C GLU A 13 -4.49 -10.23 -12.84
N ALA A 14 -4.33 -8.90 -12.75
CA ALA A 14 -4.29 -8.18 -11.49
C ALA A 14 -5.62 -8.30 -10.72
N ARG A 15 -6.76 -8.24 -11.41
CA ARG A 15 -8.08 -8.49 -10.82
C ARG A 15 -8.17 -9.88 -10.22
N GLN A 16 -7.80 -10.90 -11.00
CA GLN A 16 -7.79 -12.28 -10.52
C GLN A 16 -6.86 -12.48 -9.32
N PHE A 17 -5.70 -11.83 -9.35
CA PHE A 17 -4.76 -11.87 -8.22
C PHE A 17 -5.36 -11.28 -6.95
N PHE A 18 -5.96 -10.10 -7.01
CA PHE A 18 -6.57 -9.46 -5.83
C PHE A 18 -7.83 -10.20 -5.34
N LEU A 19 -8.56 -10.92 -6.21
CA LEU A 19 -9.73 -11.70 -5.82
C LEU A 19 -9.41 -13.09 -5.24
N LYS A 20 -8.13 -13.48 -5.16
CA LYS A 20 -7.75 -14.70 -4.42
C LYS A 20 -8.11 -14.56 -2.95
N HIS A 21 -8.46 -15.69 -2.32
CA HIS A 21 -8.69 -15.76 -0.87
C HIS A 21 -7.54 -15.17 -0.05
N GLU A 22 -6.30 -15.57 -0.35
CA GLU A 22 -5.10 -15.11 0.35
C GLU A 22 -4.76 -13.63 0.10
N SER A 23 -5.23 -13.04 -0.99
CA SER A 23 -5.08 -11.60 -1.27
C SER A 23 -6.14 -10.77 -0.54
N TYR A 24 -7.36 -11.30 -0.41
CA TYR A 24 -8.43 -10.66 0.33
C TYR A 24 -8.17 -10.68 1.84
N CYS A 25 -7.70 -11.80 2.36
CA CYS A 25 -7.40 -12.00 3.77
C CYS A 25 -6.02 -12.65 3.93
N ASN A 26 -5.00 -11.84 4.27
CA ASN A 26 -3.65 -12.31 4.53
C ASN A 26 -3.44 -12.70 6.01
N ILE A 27 -4.52 -12.73 6.80
CA ILE A 27 -4.55 -13.16 8.19
C ILE A 27 -4.56 -14.70 8.24
N ASP A 28 -3.80 -15.29 9.15
CA ASP A 28 -3.77 -16.74 9.33
C ASP A 28 -5.06 -17.21 10.02
N LEU A 29 -6.08 -17.48 9.23
CA LEU A 29 -7.32 -18.09 9.67
C LEU A 29 -7.24 -19.63 9.63
N PRO A 30 -8.07 -20.34 10.41
CA PRO A 30 -8.18 -21.78 10.30
C PRO A 30 -8.49 -22.21 8.86
N LYS A 31 -7.91 -23.33 8.40
CA LYS A 31 -7.95 -23.79 6.99
C LYS A 31 -9.35 -24.04 6.42
N TYR A 32 -10.37 -24.16 7.28
CA TYR A 32 -11.76 -24.34 6.85
C TYR A 32 -12.44 -23.01 6.46
N PHE A 33 -11.82 -21.85 6.74
CA PHE A 33 -12.28 -20.58 6.21
C PHE A 33 -11.77 -20.39 4.77
N SER A 34 -12.68 -20.21 3.83
CA SER A 34 -12.37 -19.84 2.46
C SER A 34 -13.35 -18.76 1.99
N PHE A 35 -12.80 -17.69 1.43
CA PHE A 35 -13.60 -16.61 0.84
C PHE A 35 -13.72 -16.72 -0.69
N SER A 36 -13.09 -17.73 -1.32
CA SER A 36 -13.01 -17.84 -2.78
C SER A 36 -14.38 -17.80 -3.47
N GLU A 37 -15.31 -18.67 -3.06
CA GLU A 37 -16.65 -18.73 -3.63
C GLU A 37 -17.45 -17.43 -3.41
N LEU A 38 -17.30 -16.84 -2.23
CA LEU A 38 -17.98 -15.58 -1.89
C LEU A 38 -17.49 -14.44 -2.78
N LEU A 39 -16.17 -14.30 -2.92
CA LEU A 39 -15.56 -13.24 -3.74
C LEU A 39 -15.91 -13.42 -5.22
N GLU A 40 -15.91 -14.65 -5.72
CA GLU A 40 -16.31 -14.98 -7.10
C GLU A 40 -17.76 -14.61 -7.37
N LYS A 41 -18.69 -15.03 -6.50
CA LYS A 41 -20.11 -14.69 -6.63
C LYS A 41 -20.34 -13.18 -6.62
N ILE A 42 -19.75 -12.47 -5.67
CA ILE A 42 -19.87 -11.01 -5.60
C ILE A 42 -19.25 -10.35 -6.83
N SER A 43 -18.09 -10.81 -7.30
CA SER A 43 -17.43 -10.24 -8.47
C SER A 43 -18.25 -10.41 -9.74
N ASN A 44 -18.89 -11.58 -9.92
CA ASN A 44 -19.77 -11.85 -11.05
C ASN A 44 -21.03 -10.97 -11.01
N GLU A 45 -21.65 -10.82 -9.85
CA GLU A 45 -22.85 -9.97 -9.69
C GLU A 45 -22.52 -8.48 -9.79
N TYR A 46 -21.34 -8.06 -9.36
CA TYR A 46 -20.89 -6.67 -9.40
C TYR A 46 -20.54 -6.20 -10.81
N SER A 47 -20.26 -7.13 -11.72
CA SER A 47 -19.86 -6.79 -13.10
C SER A 47 -20.91 -5.91 -13.79
N GLY A 48 -20.50 -4.70 -14.18
CA GLY A 48 -21.37 -3.71 -14.83
C GLY A 48 -22.32 -2.95 -13.89
N LYS A 49 -22.18 -3.11 -12.58
CA LYS A 49 -22.98 -2.42 -11.56
C LYS A 49 -22.10 -1.49 -10.71
N SER A 50 -22.75 -0.67 -9.88
CA SER A 50 -22.13 0.16 -8.85
C SER A 50 -22.51 -0.32 -7.46
N LEU A 51 -21.80 0.14 -6.41
CA LEU A 51 -22.17 -0.18 -5.02
C LEU A 51 -23.61 0.26 -4.68
N GLY A 52 -24.09 1.35 -5.31
CA GLY A 52 -25.45 1.84 -5.11
C GLY A 52 -26.55 0.88 -5.56
N ASP A 53 -26.22 -0.02 -6.50
CA ASP A 53 -27.20 -1.00 -7.03
C ASP A 53 -27.44 -2.16 -6.04
N PHE A 54 -26.63 -2.29 -5.01
CA PHE A 54 -26.74 -3.29 -3.94
C PHE A 54 -27.35 -2.73 -2.65
N SER A 55 -27.82 -1.49 -2.65
CA SER A 55 -28.41 -0.85 -1.49
C SER A 55 -29.80 -0.32 -1.81
N ASP A 56 -30.77 -0.57 -0.93
CA ASP A 56 -32.10 -0.01 -0.99
C ASP A 56 -32.12 1.52 -0.73
N LYS A 57 -31.02 2.05 -0.19
CA LYS A 57 -30.84 3.47 0.04
C LYS A 57 -30.14 4.10 -1.15
N LYS A 58 -30.81 5.03 -1.85
CA LYS A 58 -30.28 5.78 -3.02
C LYS A 58 -28.97 6.56 -2.76
N LYS A 59 -28.46 6.58 -1.53
CA LYS A 59 -27.17 7.19 -1.15
C LYS A 59 -26.45 6.27 -0.17
N MET A 60 -25.50 5.49 -0.67
CA MET A 60 -24.49 4.85 0.18
C MET A 60 -23.48 5.90 0.70
N THR A 61 -23.95 6.94 1.36
CA THR A 61 -23.07 7.93 1.98
C THR A 61 -22.61 7.49 3.37
N ASN A 62 -23.40 6.67 4.05
CA ASN A 62 -23.03 6.04 5.32
C ASN A 62 -23.50 4.59 5.22
N LEU A 63 -22.57 3.66 5.18
CA LEU A 63 -22.87 2.28 5.52
C LEU A 63 -23.11 2.29 7.02
N ASP A 64 -24.36 2.25 7.44
CA ASP A 64 -24.74 2.20 8.87
C ASP A 64 -24.37 0.87 9.53
N ASP A 65 -23.91 -0.11 8.71
CA ASP A 65 -23.50 -1.42 9.15
C ASP A 65 -21.98 -1.55 9.33
N VAL A 66 -21.57 -2.61 10.00
CA VAL A 66 -20.15 -2.95 10.19
C VAL A 66 -19.51 -3.23 8.85
N ASN A 67 -18.61 -2.35 8.41
CA ASN A 67 -17.96 -2.43 7.11
C ASN A 67 -16.63 -3.17 7.14
N TYR A 68 -16.19 -3.59 8.32
CA TYR A 68 -15.02 -4.44 8.53
C TYR A 68 -15.16 -5.21 9.83
N LEU A 69 -14.58 -6.40 9.87
CA LEU A 69 -14.40 -7.16 11.09
C LEU A 69 -13.01 -6.83 11.66
N LEU A 70 -12.96 -6.31 12.87
CA LEU A 70 -11.73 -6.00 13.58
C LEU A 70 -11.26 -7.24 14.37
N LEU A 71 -10.04 -7.65 14.12
CA LEU A 71 -9.34 -8.71 14.83
C LEU A 71 -8.07 -8.13 15.46
N TYR A 72 -7.76 -8.54 16.66
CA TYR A 72 -6.53 -8.14 17.35
C TYR A 72 -5.55 -9.30 17.35
N ALA A 73 -4.44 -9.16 16.61
CA ALA A 73 -3.32 -10.09 16.67
C ALA A 73 -2.32 -9.62 17.73
N ASN A 74 -1.73 -10.58 18.44
CA ASN A 74 -0.69 -10.29 19.41
C ASN A 74 0.62 -9.90 18.70
N LYS A 75 1.19 -8.73 19.03
CA LYS A 75 2.41 -8.23 18.41
C LYS A 75 3.67 -8.66 19.17
N ASP A 76 3.65 -8.60 20.50
CA ASP A 76 4.84 -8.80 21.35
C ASP A 76 4.65 -9.84 22.48
N GLY A 77 3.52 -10.53 22.48
CA GLY A 77 3.18 -11.54 23.50
C GLY A 77 2.73 -10.99 24.85
N LYS A 78 2.67 -9.65 25.04
CA LYS A 78 2.36 -9.04 26.33
C LYS A 78 1.26 -7.98 26.27
N LEU A 79 1.55 -6.81 25.72
CA LEU A 79 0.69 -5.63 25.83
C LEU A 79 0.39 -4.95 24.50
N SER A 80 1.13 -5.27 23.45
CA SER A 80 0.92 -4.69 22.12
C SER A 80 0.03 -5.55 21.24
N TRP A 81 -1.01 -4.92 20.71
CA TRP A 81 -1.96 -5.55 19.78
C TRP A 81 -1.83 -4.93 18.40
N ARG A 82 -1.88 -5.77 17.36
CA ARG A 82 -1.99 -5.32 15.99
C ARG A 82 -3.44 -5.42 15.54
N PRO A 83 -4.12 -4.29 15.26
CA PRO A 83 -5.46 -4.33 14.69
C PRO A 83 -5.37 -4.82 13.25
N LEU A 84 -6.07 -5.91 12.94
CA LEU A 84 -6.23 -6.46 11.60
C LEU A 84 -7.71 -6.34 11.21
N GLN A 85 -7.97 -6.03 9.95
CA GLN A 85 -9.32 -5.74 9.48
C GLN A 85 -9.66 -6.58 8.26
N ILE A 86 -10.74 -7.36 8.35
CA ILE A 86 -11.35 -8.01 7.20
C ILE A 86 -12.43 -7.07 6.68
N ILE A 87 -12.21 -6.50 5.50
CA ILE A 87 -13.12 -5.53 4.87
C ILE A 87 -14.37 -6.25 4.37
N ASN A 88 -15.52 -5.56 4.40
CA ASN A 88 -16.73 -6.07 3.76
C ASN A 88 -16.43 -6.53 2.32
N PRO A 89 -16.74 -7.80 1.96
CA PRO A 89 -16.39 -8.35 0.65
C PRO A 89 -16.91 -7.54 -0.54
N LEU A 90 -18.11 -6.96 -0.43
CA LEU A 90 -18.69 -6.13 -1.49
C LEU A 90 -17.87 -4.85 -1.71
N VAL A 91 -17.47 -4.17 -0.64
CA VAL A 91 -16.62 -2.96 -0.70
C VAL A 91 -15.25 -3.31 -1.28
N TYR A 92 -14.68 -4.43 -0.84
CA TYR A 92 -13.40 -4.92 -1.36
C TYR A 92 -13.46 -5.21 -2.86
N VAL A 93 -14.46 -5.97 -3.31
CA VAL A 93 -14.65 -6.30 -4.73
C VAL A 93 -14.86 -5.05 -5.57
N ALA A 94 -15.65 -4.09 -5.08
CA ALA A 94 -15.84 -2.81 -5.76
C ALA A 94 -14.54 -2.04 -5.96
N LEU A 95 -13.68 -1.99 -4.91
CA LEU A 95 -12.34 -1.40 -5.00
C LEU A 95 -11.45 -2.15 -6.00
N VAL A 96 -11.43 -3.49 -5.96
CA VAL A 96 -10.67 -4.31 -6.90
C VAL A 96 -11.10 -4.01 -8.33
N HIS A 97 -12.41 -4.04 -8.62
CA HIS A 97 -12.92 -3.78 -9.98
C HIS A 97 -12.51 -2.38 -10.46
N LYS A 98 -12.64 -1.36 -9.60
CA LYS A 98 -12.28 0.02 -9.96
C LYS A 98 -10.79 0.21 -10.22
N ILE A 99 -9.95 -0.33 -9.36
CA ILE A 99 -8.49 -0.26 -9.48
C ILE A 99 -8.01 -1.00 -10.73
N THR A 100 -8.65 -2.12 -11.07
CA THR A 100 -8.29 -2.97 -12.21
C THR A 100 -9.10 -2.69 -13.47
N GLU A 101 -9.79 -1.54 -13.58
CA GLU A 101 -10.20 -1.02 -14.90
C GLU A 101 -8.94 -0.74 -15.72
N GLN A 102 -8.95 -1.05 -17.02
CA GLN A 102 -7.76 -0.98 -17.88
C GLN A 102 -7.00 0.37 -17.74
N GLU A 103 -7.71 1.48 -17.91
CA GLU A 103 -7.14 2.83 -17.84
C GLU A 103 -6.58 3.15 -16.45
N ASN A 104 -7.25 2.69 -15.39
CA ASN A 104 -6.84 2.91 -14.01
C ASN A 104 -5.61 2.09 -13.66
N TRP A 105 -5.56 0.84 -14.13
CA TRP A 105 -4.42 -0.04 -13.89
C TRP A 105 -3.16 0.48 -14.58
N GLU A 106 -3.25 0.84 -15.84
CA GLU A 106 -2.15 1.46 -16.60
C GLU A 106 -1.66 2.75 -15.94
N LYS A 107 -2.59 3.56 -15.43
CA LYS A 107 -2.25 4.77 -14.67
C LYS A 107 -1.45 4.45 -13.41
N LEU A 108 -1.83 3.43 -12.65
CA LEU A 108 -1.11 3.01 -11.45
C LEU A 108 0.28 2.47 -11.80
N GLN A 109 0.40 1.62 -12.81
CA GLN A 109 1.69 1.13 -13.32
C GLN A 109 2.61 2.31 -13.67
N ALA A 110 2.11 3.30 -14.41
CA ALA A 110 2.87 4.51 -14.75
C ALA A 110 3.24 5.36 -13.52
N ARG A 111 2.45 5.30 -12.44
CA ARG A 111 2.82 5.97 -11.16
C ARG A 111 3.98 5.26 -10.49
N PHE A 112 3.94 3.93 -10.37
CA PHE A 112 5.02 3.15 -9.80
C PHE A 112 6.32 3.29 -10.60
N GLU A 113 6.26 3.32 -11.92
CA GLU A 113 7.41 3.61 -12.79
C GLU A 113 8.03 4.99 -12.45
N LYS A 114 7.20 6.00 -12.18
CA LYS A 114 7.68 7.32 -11.75
C LYS A 114 8.30 7.29 -10.35
N PHE A 115 7.80 6.45 -9.45
CA PHE A 115 8.35 6.32 -8.10
C PHE A 115 9.71 5.63 -8.12
N SER A 116 9.91 4.62 -8.96
CA SER A 116 11.14 3.83 -9.08
C SER A 116 12.25 4.50 -9.92
N LYS A 117 12.03 5.71 -10.44
CA LYS A 117 13.06 6.42 -11.23
C LYS A 117 14.36 6.72 -10.49
N ASN A 118 14.31 6.81 -9.15
CA ASN A 118 15.50 6.95 -8.35
C ASN A 118 16.01 5.57 -7.94
N GLU A 119 16.98 5.05 -8.68
CA GLU A 119 17.57 3.72 -8.46
C GLU A 119 18.25 3.58 -7.08
N LYS A 120 18.51 4.71 -6.39
CA LYS A 120 19.08 4.73 -5.04
C LYS A 120 18.05 4.46 -3.93
N ILE A 121 16.76 4.47 -4.25
CA ILE A 121 15.69 4.11 -3.32
C ILE A 121 14.93 2.94 -3.93
N LYS A 122 15.15 1.74 -3.38
CA LYS A 122 14.57 0.50 -3.89
C LYS A 122 13.41 0.04 -3.00
N CYS A 123 12.21 0.03 -3.55
CA CYS A 123 11.06 -0.63 -2.94
C CYS A 123 11.11 -2.14 -3.22
N LEU A 124 11.10 -2.96 -2.17
CA LEU A 124 11.21 -4.42 -2.23
C LEU A 124 9.94 -5.14 -1.75
N SER A 125 8.88 -4.41 -1.52
CA SER A 125 7.61 -4.89 -0.93
C SER A 125 6.42 -4.90 -1.89
N ILE A 126 6.64 -4.61 -3.17
CA ILE A 126 5.58 -4.75 -4.18
C ILE A 126 5.09 -6.20 -4.19
N PRO A 127 3.77 -6.45 -4.11
CA PRO A 127 3.22 -7.80 -4.14
C PRO A 127 3.67 -8.57 -5.37
N ILE A 128 3.94 -9.86 -5.19
CA ILE A 128 4.38 -10.78 -6.24
C ILE A 128 3.44 -11.96 -6.33
N GLN A 129 3.22 -12.42 -7.55
CA GLN A 129 2.49 -13.64 -7.82
C GLN A 129 3.45 -14.82 -7.81
N SER A 130 3.05 -15.91 -7.16
CA SER A 130 3.77 -17.18 -7.19
C SER A 130 3.49 -17.92 -8.50
N ASP A 131 4.54 -18.38 -9.17
CA ASP A 131 4.47 -19.23 -10.37
C ASP A 131 4.35 -20.73 -10.01
N SER A 132 4.33 -21.06 -8.70
CA SER A 132 4.36 -22.44 -8.20
C SER A 132 3.10 -22.77 -7.37
N GLN A 133 3.00 -24.01 -6.90
CA GLN A 133 1.97 -24.43 -5.95
C GLN A 133 2.16 -23.82 -4.53
N GLN A 134 3.20 -23.02 -4.32
CA GLN A 134 3.39 -22.28 -3.08
C GLN A 134 2.41 -21.09 -3.02
N SER A 135 1.97 -20.76 -1.82
CA SER A 135 1.16 -19.56 -1.62
C SER A 135 1.93 -18.28 -1.98
N ASP A 136 1.22 -17.26 -2.45
CA ASP A 136 1.82 -15.96 -2.74
C ASP A 136 2.52 -15.38 -1.49
N LYS A 137 2.00 -15.64 -0.28
CA LYS A 137 2.61 -15.27 1.01
C LYS A 137 3.98 -15.92 1.23
N ALA A 138 4.12 -17.22 0.98
CA ALA A 138 5.40 -17.92 1.12
C ALA A 138 6.42 -17.40 0.10
N GLN A 139 5.98 -17.10 -1.12
CA GLN A 139 6.82 -16.50 -2.16
C GLN A 139 7.30 -15.10 -1.76
N GLN A 140 6.43 -14.29 -1.15
CA GLN A 140 6.76 -12.95 -0.65
C GLN A 140 7.85 -13.02 0.43
N ILE A 141 7.74 -13.93 1.38
CA ILE A 141 8.75 -14.14 2.45
C ILE A 141 10.09 -14.56 1.84
N SER A 142 10.08 -15.53 0.91
CA SER A 142 11.31 -15.97 0.23
C SER A 142 11.97 -14.83 -0.55
N ASN A 143 11.16 -13.97 -1.19
CA ASN A 143 11.64 -12.81 -1.91
C ASN A 143 12.23 -11.75 -0.97
N TRP A 144 11.61 -11.51 0.19
CA TRP A 144 12.14 -10.62 1.21
C TRP A 144 13.55 -11.03 1.63
N TRP A 145 13.76 -12.30 1.99
CA TRP A 145 15.08 -12.82 2.33
C TRP A 145 16.12 -12.57 1.22
N ALA A 146 15.77 -12.92 -0.01
CA ALA A 146 16.69 -12.78 -1.13
C ALA A 146 16.99 -11.32 -1.49
N GLN A 147 16.00 -10.44 -1.40
CA GLN A 147 16.14 -9.06 -1.84
C GLN A 147 16.61 -8.12 -0.72
N VAL A 148 16.08 -8.24 0.49
CA VAL A 148 16.44 -7.33 1.58
C VAL A 148 17.75 -7.78 2.23
N GLU A 149 17.83 -9.03 2.69
CA GLU A 149 18.98 -9.48 3.47
C GLU A 149 20.26 -9.60 2.60
N GLN A 150 20.14 -10.22 1.42
CA GLN A 150 21.32 -10.35 0.56
C GLN A 150 21.81 -9.01 0.02
N GLN A 151 20.92 -8.09 -0.36
CA GLN A 151 21.33 -6.76 -0.78
C GLN A 151 21.91 -5.95 0.39
N SER A 152 21.38 -6.09 1.60
CA SER A 152 21.94 -5.43 2.78
C SER A 152 23.38 -5.87 3.04
N ILE A 153 23.68 -7.18 2.93
CA ILE A 153 25.04 -7.70 3.08
C ILE A 153 25.98 -7.09 2.02
N LEU A 154 25.54 -7.04 0.76
CA LEU A 154 26.36 -6.46 -0.31
C LEU A 154 26.61 -4.96 -0.09
N LEU A 155 25.56 -4.20 0.28
CA LEU A 155 25.69 -2.76 0.53
C LEU A 155 26.54 -2.46 1.77
N SER A 156 26.54 -3.31 2.79
CA SER A 156 27.39 -3.13 3.96
C SER A 156 28.90 -3.31 3.67
N LEU A 157 29.26 -3.82 2.49
CA LEU A 157 30.65 -3.83 2.02
C LEU A 157 31.06 -2.53 1.32
N GLU A 158 30.10 -1.73 0.89
CA GLU A 158 30.31 -0.49 0.13
C GLU A 158 30.13 0.77 0.96
N TYR A 159 29.31 0.70 2.05
CA TYR A 159 28.93 1.82 2.89
C TYR A 159 29.37 1.62 4.34
N ASP A 160 29.81 2.71 4.98
CA ASP A 160 30.37 2.67 6.35
C ASP A 160 29.29 2.66 7.45
N TYR A 161 28.12 3.18 7.16
CA TYR A 161 27.02 3.33 8.13
C TYR A 161 25.71 2.80 7.60
N ILE A 162 24.93 2.17 8.49
CA ILE A 162 23.57 1.71 8.24
C ILE A 162 22.67 2.40 9.27
N PHE A 163 21.59 3.02 8.81
CA PHE A 163 20.53 3.55 9.65
C PHE A 163 19.25 2.77 9.37
N ASP A 164 18.75 2.08 10.39
CA ASP A 164 17.47 1.39 10.33
C ASP A 164 16.39 2.28 10.95
N THR A 165 15.26 2.43 10.28
CA THR A 165 14.10 3.15 10.81
C THR A 165 12.83 2.54 10.25
N ASP A 166 11.75 2.62 11.03
CA ASP A 166 10.42 2.20 10.66
C ASP A 166 9.41 3.32 10.88
N VAL A 167 8.23 3.17 10.28
CA VAL A 167 7.13 4.09 10.48
C VAL A 167 6.18 3.52 11.51
N ALA A 168 6.14 4.14 12.68
CA ALA A 168 5.25 3.71 13.75
C ALA A 168 3.78 3.75 13.29
N ASP A 169 3.07 2.62 13.50
CA ASP A 169 1.66 2.45 13.11
C ASP A 169 1.35 2.92 11.68
N CYS A 170 2.15 2.47 10.72
CA CYS A 170 2.08 2.93 9.32
C CYS A 170 0.65 2.94 8.78
N TYR A 171 -0.06 1.80 8.86
CA TYR A 171 -1.42 1.70 8.32
C TYR A 171 -2.43 2.56 9.07
N GLY A 172 -2.33 2.66 10.39
CA GLY A 172 -3.22 3.47 11.22
C GLY A 172 -2.97 4.97 11.09
N SER A 173 -1.75 5.37 10.72
CA SER A 173 -1.37 6.78 10.60
C SER A 173 -1.57 7.36 9.20
N ILE A 174 -1.79 6.54 8.16
CA ILE A 174 -1.97 7.04 6.80
C ILE A 174 -3.17 7.99 6.73
N TYR A 175 -2.92 9.24 6.33
CA TYR A 175 -3.97 10.18 5.99
C TYR A 175 -4.59 9.81 4.63
N THR A 176 -5.87 9.42 4.61
CA THR A 176 -6.48 8.81 3.43
C THR A 176 -6.44 9.70 2.17
N HIS A 177 -6.50 11.02 2.33
CA HIS A 177 -6.37 11.96 1.21
C HIS A 177 -4.99 11.92 0.54
N SER A 178 -3.95 11.40 1.22
CA SER A 178 -2.63 11.20 0.62
C SER A 178 -2.66 10.18 -0.52
N ILE A 179 -3.65 9.26 -0.54
CA ILE A 179 -3.90 8.33 -1.64
C ILE A 179 -4.15 9.11 -2.94
N ALA A 180 -5.06 10.09 -2.87
CA ALA A 180 -5.37 10.93 -4.02
C ALA A 180 -4.15 11.73 -4.49
N TRP A 181 -3.31 12.21 -3.58
CA TRP A 181 -2.08 12.92 -3.94
C TRP A 181 -1.05 12.01 -4.60
N ALA A 182 -0.93 10.78 -4.12
CA ALA A 182 0.00 9.79 -4.67
C ALA A 182 -0.43 9.34 -6.08
N VAL A 183 -1.73 9.10 -6.30
CA VAL A 183 -2.27 8.64 -7.59
C VAL A 183 -2.33 9.78 -8.61
N GLU A 184 -2.93 10.92 -8.27
CA GLU A 184 -3.20 11.99 -9.23
C GLU A 184 -2.10 13.07 -9.26
N GLY A 185 -1.39 13.24 -8.15
CA GLY A 185 -0.56 14.39 -7.86
C GLY A 185 -1.33 15.44 -7.05
N LYS A 186 -0.66 16.03 -6.04
CA LYS A 186 -1.28 16.91 -5.03
C LYS A 186 -2.07 18.09 -5.63
N LYS A 187 -1.57 18.70 -6.73
CA LYS A 187 -2.24 19.83 -7.39
C LYS A 187 -3.57 19.41 -8.03
N ILE A 188 -3.58 18.30 -8.77
CA ILE A 188 -4.75 17.78 -9.47
C ILE A 188 -5.80 17.31 -8.45
N ALA A 189 -5.39 16.55 -7.45
CA ALA A 189 -6.28 16.06 -6.40
C ALA A 189 -6.96 17.18 -5.61
N LYS A 190 -6.22 18.27 -5.31
CA LYS A 190 -6.81 19.44 -4.63
C LYS A 190 -7.75 20.25 -5.51
N ALA A 191 -7.50 20.32 -6.81
CA ALA A 191 -8.34 21.06 -7.76
C ALA A 191 -9.65 20.32 -8.09
N ASN A 192 -9.62 18.98 -8.10
CA ASN A 192 -10.76 18.14 -8.45
C ASN A 192 -11.08 17.19 -7.29
N ARG A 193 -12.03 17.57 -6.45
CA ARG A 193 -12.45 16.77 -5.28
C ARG A 193 -13.58 15.77 -5.56
N ASN A 194 -13.93 15.56 -6.83
CA ASN A 194 -14.97 14.62 -7.22
C ASN A 194 -14.43 13.17 -7.29
N ASN A 195 -15.35 12.21 -7.23
CA ASN A 195 -15.01 10.77 -7.26
C ASN A 195 -14.67 10.25 -8.67
N ASN A 196 -14.60 11.11 -9.69
CA ASN A 196 -14.24 10.70 -11.04
C ASN A 196 -12.75 10.37 -11.16
N LEU A 197 -11.93 10.91 -10.26
CA LEU A 197 -10.51 10.57 -10.19
C LEU A 197 -10.32 9.30 -9.36
N LEU A 198 -9.48 8.38 -9.86
CA LEU A 198 -9.20 7.10 -9.20
C LEU A 198 -8.76 7.27 -7.74
N GLY A 199 -7.80 8.17 -7.49
CA GLY A 199 -7.29 8.41 -6.14
C GLY A 199 -8.37 8.92 -5.19
N ASN A 200 -9.28 9.79 -5.64
CA ASN A 200 -10.40 10.27 -4.83
C ASN A 200 -11.44 9.17 -4.59
N PHE A 201 -11.65 8.31 -5.58
CA PHE A 201 -12.55 7.16 -5.43
C PHE A 201 -12.03 6.19 -4.35
N ILE A 202 -10.75 5.84 -4.40
CA ILE A 202 -10.12 4.95 -3.41
C ILE A 202 -10.21 5.58 -2.01
N ASP A 203 -9.80 6.85 -1.88
CA ASP A 203 -9.86 7.63 -0.64
C ASP A 203 -11.28 7.59 -0.04
N LYS A 204 -12.28 7.96 -0.84
CA LYS A 204 -13.67 7.99 -0.39
C LYS A 204 -14.23 6.62 -0.05
N SER A 205 -13.85 5.58 -0.80
CA SER A 205 -14.27 4.20 -0.52
C SER A 205 -13.73 3.71 0.82
N ILE A 206 -12.47 4.02 1.15
CA ILE A 206 -11.87 3.68 2.44
C ILE A 206 -12.54 4.44 3.57
N GLN A 207 -12.74 5.76 3.42
CA GLN A 207 -13.45 6.56 4.42
C GLN A 207 -14.88 6.03 4.69
N ASN A 208 -15.62 5.68 3.63
CA ASN A 208 -16.96 5.12 3.75
C ASN A 208 -16.96 3.79 4.49
N ALA A 209 -15.93 2.95 4.29
CA ALA A 209 -15.77 1.70 5.02
C ALA A 209 -15.36 1.89 6.49
N GLN A 210 -14.93 3.08 6.89
CA GLN A 210 -14.40 3.40 8.22
C GLN A 210 -15.19 4.55 8.92
N ASN A 211 -16.49 4.61 8.75
CA ASN A 211 -17.34 5.66 9.35
C ASN A 211 -16.85 7.10 9.07
N GLN A 212 -16.39 7.36 7.85
CA GLN A 212 -15.84 8.65 7.38
C GLN A 212 -14.53 9.07 8.07
N GLN A 213 -13.83 8.16 8.72
CA GLN A 213 -12.50 8.45 9.27
C GLN A 213 -11.51 8.71 8.14
N THR A 214 -10.72 9.75 8.32
CA THR A 214 -9.70 10.17 7.35
C THR A 214 -8.29 9.69 7.72
N ASN A 215 -8.14 9.06 8.88
CA ASN A 215 -6.88 8.49 9.37
C ASN A 215 -6.97 6.97 9.36
N GLY A 216 -5.93 6.35 8.83
CA GLY A 216 -5.78 4.91 8.73
C GLY A 216 -6.39 4.31 7.46
N ILE A 217 -5.76 3.22 7.03
CA ILE A 217 -6.29 2.29 6.04
C ILE A 217 -6.38 0.91 6.67
N PRO A 218 -7.35 0.06 6.27
CA PRO A 218 -7.48 -1.28 6.83
C PRO A 218 -6.21 -2.12 6.61
N GLN A 219 -5.73 -2.81 7.64
CA GLN A 219 -4.63 -3.75 7.54
C GLN A 219 -5.15 -5.19 7.54
N GLY A 220 -4.77 -6.01 6.55
CA GLY A 220 -5.15 -7.43 6.52
C GLY A 220 -5.46 -7.96 5.12
N SER A 221 -5.20 -7.17 4.07
CA SER A 221 -5.34 -7.63 2.68
C SER A 221 -4.20 -7.11 1.80
N VAL A 222 -3.87 -7.85 0.76
CA VAL A 222 -2.83 -7.48 -0.22
C VAL A 222 -3.23 -6.23 -1.02
N LEU A 223 -4.52 -5.99 -1.22
CA LEU A 223 -5.00 -4.76 -1.86
C LEU A 223 -4.65 -3.52 -1.02
N MET A 224 -4.82 -3.60 0.30
CA MET A 224 -4.45 -2.48 1.18
C MET A 224 -2.93 -2.33 1.30
N ASP A 225 -2.18 -3.43 1.29
CA ASP A 225 -0.72 -3.40 1.17
C ASP A 225 -0.30 -2.66 -0.11
N PHE A 226 -0.95 -2.96 -1.25
CA PHE A 226 -0.70 -2.27 -2.52
C PHE A 226 -1.04 -0.78 -2.49
N ILE A 227 -2.16 -0.40 -1.83
CA ILE A 227 -2.54 1.01 -1.64
C ILE A 227 -1.52 1.73 -0.74
N ALA A 228 -1.04 1.09 0.33
CA ALA A 228 0.03 1.63 1.16
C ALA A 228 1.30 1.87 0.32
N GLU A 229 1.67 0.92 -0.55
CA GLU A 229 2.84 1.07 -1.43
C GLU A 229 2.72 2.23 -2.43
N ILE A 230 1.51 2.59 -2.87
CA ILE A 230 1.31 3.80 -3.69
C ILE A 230 1.72 5.06 -2.92
N ILE A 231 1.37 5.14 -1.63
CA ILE A 231 1.68 6.31 -0.78
C ILE A 231 3.16 6.32 -0.43
N LEU A 232 3.70 5.18 -0.01
CA LEU A 232 5.12 5.04 0.35
C LEU A 232 6.03 5.32 -0.85
N GLY A 233 5.68 4.83 -2.05
CA GLY A 233 6.39 5.17 -3.28
C GLY A 233 6.32 6.66 -3.64
N TYR A 234 5.21 7.33 -3.32
CA TYR A 234 5.11 8.77 -3.46
C TYR A 234 6.05 9.50 -2.49
N ILE A 235 6.18 9.02 -1.24
CA ILE A 235 7.13 9.52 -0.24
C ILE A 235 8.56 9.30 -0.71
N ASP A 236 8.92 8.11 -1.19
CA ASP A 236 10.25 7.78 -1.74
C ASP A 236 10.65 8.76 -2.85
N ARG A 237 9.70 9.06 -3.75
CA ARG A 237 9.93 10.02 -4.82
C ARG A 237 10.20 11.43 -4.29
N ILE A 238 9.45 11.88 -3.28
CA ILE A 238 9.64 13.19 -2.64
C ILE A 238 11.01 13.22 -1.96
N LEU A 239 11.36 12.18 -1.20
CA LEU A 239 12.65 12.02 -0.55
C LEU A 239 13.80 12.17 -1.55
N GLY A 240 13.76 11.45 -2.66
CA GLY A 240 14.78 11.56 -3.71
C GLY A 240 14.95 12.97 -4.28
N VAL A 241 13.84 13.74 -4.40
CA VAL A 241 13.90 15.14 -4.84
C VAL A 241 14.58 16.03 -3.80
N PHE A 242 14.28 15.84 -2.50
CA PHE A 242 14.90 16.61 -1.42
C PHE A 242 16.40 16.28 -1.27
N LEU A 243 16.77 15.00 -1.31
CA LEU A 243 18.18 14.58 -1.21
C LEU A 243 19.01 15.17 -2.37
N LYS A 244 18.47 15.17 -3.58
CA LYS A 244 19.12 15.84 -4.73
C LYS A 244 19.31 17.33 -4.51
N LYS A 245 18.32 18.04 -3.94
CA LYS A 245 18.43 19.48 -3.63
C LYS A 245 19.50 19.76 -2.58
N GLN A 246 19.63 18.90 -1.58
CA GLN A 246 20.64 19.01 -0.53
C GLN A 246 22.02 18.49 -0.96
N LYS A 247 22.16 18.02 -2.20
CA LYS A 247 23.39 17.45 -2.77
C LYS A 247 23.90 16.18 -2.04
N ILE A 248 23.00 15.49 -1.33
CA ILE A 248 23.29 14.18 -0.76
C ILE A 248 23.19 13.18 -1.91
N THR A 249 24.32 12.63 -2.34
CA THR A 249 24.38 11.78 -3.54
C THR A 249 24.97 10.41 -3.27
N ASN A 250 25.68 10.21 -2.17
CA ASN A 250 26.31 8.93 -1.84
C ASN A 250 25.50 8.19 -0.78
N TYR A 251 24.40 7.57 -1.23
CA TYR A 251 23.51 6.78 -0.38
C TYR A 251 22.84 5.68 -1.19
N GLN A 252 22.38 4.65 -0.49
CA GLN A 252 21.45 3.63 -0.99
C GLN A 252 20.38 3.37 0.06
N ILE A 253 19.13 3.26 -0.33
CA ILE A 253 18.01 2.97 0.56
C ILE A 253 17.30 1.71 0.08
N LEU A 254 17.13 0.74 0.96
CA LEU A 254 16.25 -0.40 0.77
C LEU A 254 15.01 -0.18 1.62
N ARG A 255 13.82 -0.26 1.01
CA ARG A 255 12.56 -0.16 1.71
C ARG A 255 11.74 -1.43 1.53
N TYR A 256 11.28 -1.98 2.65
CA TYR A 256 10.31 -3.04 2.67
C TYR A 256 9.10 -2.61 3.52
N ARG A 257 8.00 -2.23 2.86
CA ARG A 257 6.83 -1.59 3.49
C ARG A 257 7.26 -0.31 4.23
N ASP A 258 7.04 -0.28 5.53
CA ASP A 258 7.39 0.79 6.48
C ASP A 258 8.84 0.76 6.96
N ASP A 259 9.56 -0.35 6.74
CA ASP A 259 10.96 -0.50 7.15
C ASP A 259 11.92 0.09 6.11
N TYR A 260 12.81 0.97 6.56
CA TYR A 260 13.87 1.60 5.77
C TYR A 260 15.24 1.20 6.29
N ARG A 261 16.12 0.74 5.40
CA ARG A 261 17.55 0.58 5.64
C ARG A 261 18.29 1.58 4.77
N ILE A 262 18.96 2.52 5.41
CA ILE A 262 19.66 3.65 4.77
C ILE A 262 21.16 3.41 4.90
N PHE A 263 21.84 3.26 3.78
CA PHE A 263 23.27 3.02 3.68
C PHE A 263 23.96 4.31 3.23
N VAL A 264 24.99 4.76 3.96
CA VAL A 264 25.75 5.99 3.69
C VAL A 264 27.21 5.82 4.07
N CYS A 265 28.11 6.58 3.42
CA CYS A 265 29.51 6.66 3.81
C CYS A 265 29.78 7.77 4.84
N ASN A 266 28.82 8.66 5.10
CA ASN A 266 28.97 9.76 6.04
C ASN A 266 27.80 9.73 7.04
N HIS A 267 28.13 9.70 8.32
CA HIS A 267 27.14 9.68 9.40
C HIS A 267 26.15 10.87 9.34
N ASN A 268 26.65 12.09 9.06
CA ASN A 268 25.81 13.28 8.98
C ASN A 268 24.80 13.22 7.82
N ASP A 269 25.15 12.56 6.71
CA ASP A 269 24.22 12.32 5.60
C ASP A 269 23.08 11.39 6.03
N GLY A 270 23.39 10.36 6.83
CA GLY A 270 22.38 9.46 7.40
C GLY A 270 21.39 10.18 8.30
N GLU A 271 21.88 10.99 9.24
CA GLU A 271 21.01 11.81 10.11
C GLU A 271 20.15 12.79 9.29
N SER A 272 20.75 13.42 8.28
CA SER A 272 20.04 14.33 7.38
C SER A 272 18.92 13.63 6.61
N ILE A 273 19.17 12.41 6.11
CA ILE A 273 18.16 11.60 5.42
C ILE A 273 17.02 11.24 6.37
N LEU A 274 17.31 10.79 7.61
CA LEU A 274 16.30 10.48 8.61
C LEU A 274 15.43 11.69 8.93
N LYS A 275 16.04 12.86 9.13
CA LYS A 275 15.33 14.11 9.38
C LYS A 275 14.40 14.47 8.22
N ILE A 276 14.91 14.45 6.98
CA ILE A 276 14.11 14.76 5.80
C ILE A 276 12.95 13.77 5.66
N LEU A 277 13.20 12.48 5.91
CA LEU A 277 12.19 11.43 5.83
C LEU A 277 11.07 11.71 6.85
N SER A 278 11.41 12.02 8.11
CA SER A 278 10.45 12.40 9.15
C SER A 278 9.61 13.61 8.74
N GLU A 279 10.24 14.70 8.25
CA GLU A 279 9.55 15.90 7.78
C GLU A 279 8.58 15.60 6.60
N ILE A 280 8.94 14.67 5.71
CA ILE A 280 8.07 14.26 4.59
C ILE A 280 6.87 13.48 5.12
N TYR A 281 7.07 12.56 6.07
CA TYR A 281 5.99 11.83 6.70
C TYR A 281 5.01 12.77 7.39
N ASP A 282 5.49 13.71 8.18
CA ASP A 282 4.65 14.73 8.81
C ASP A 282 3.86 15.53 7.77
N ALA A 283 4.50 15.95 6.68
CA ALA A 283 3.85 16.72 5.62
C ALA A 283 2.81 15.93 4.78
N VAL A 284 2.94 14.62 4.70
CA VAL A 284 2.01 13.74 3.97
C VAL A 284 0.89 13.24 4.88
N TRP A 285 1.17 12.97 6.15
CA TRP A 285 0.24 12.36 7.09
C TRP A 285 -0.44 13.33 8.06
N LEU A 286 0.24 14.43 8.48
CA LEU A 286 -0.27 15.36 9.49
C LEU A 286 -0.87 16.65 8.94
N GLN A 287 -0.98 16.85 7.63
CA GLN A 287 -1.52 18.12 7.06
C GLN A 287 -3.00 18.42 7.41
N ALA A 288 -3.60 17.70 8.33
CA ALA A 288 -4.97 18.00 8.79
C ALA A 288 -5.06 19.17 9.80
N GLU A 289 -3.98 19.60 10.44
CA GLU A 289 -4.05 20.55 11.57
C GLU A 289 -3.34 21.90 11.38
N CYS A 290 -2.65 22.16 10.28
CA CYS A 290 -2.12 23.51 10.01
C CYS A 290 -3.07 24.30 9.13
N LYS A 291 -4.03 24.96 9.75
CA LYS A 291 -4.73 26.14 9.21
C LYS A 291 -4.01 27.40 9.65
#